data_18114674644f1e877f3432afd9950a01
#
_entry.id   18114674644f1e877f3432afd9950a01
#
_cell.length_a   1.000
_cell.length_b   1.000
_cell.length_c   1.000
_cell.angle_alpha   90.00
_cell.angle_beta   90.00
_cell.angle_gamma   90.00
#
_symmetry.space_group_name_H-M   'P 1'
#
loop_
_entity.id
_entity.type
_entity.pdbx_description
1 polymer ?
#
loop_
_entity_poly.entity_id
_entity_poly.type
_entity_poly.pdbx_seq_one_letter_code
_entity_poly.pdbx_strand_id
1 'polypeptide(L)'
;MKSISILVPNSAVMEAVADPRYMFTAANQFLQAVGKAPLFEVQLVGATKDVKLHDGAFSVHTDKLMKDVDKTDLIVIPALFGDMKQAVEVNKEAIPWLVNKYNEGTEIASLCVGAFLLASTGLLEG
;
A
#
# COMPACT_ATOMS: atom_id res chain seq x y z
N MET A 1 16.83 -8.50 0.74
CA MET A 1 15.79 -7.86 -0.09
C MET A 1 15.03 -6.81 0.70
N LYS A 2 14.60 -5.76 0.04
CA LYS A 2 13.72 -4.76 0.63
C LYS A 2 12.28 -5.19 0.47
N SER A 3 11.52 -5.14 1.56
CA SER A 3 10.11 -5.50 1.57
C SER A 3 9.25 -4.27 1.29
N ILE A 4 8.47 -4.33 0.22
CA ILE A 4 7.58 -3.25 -0.22
C ILE A 4 6.15 -3.73 -0.02
N SER A 5 5.40 -3.04 0.82
CA SER A 5 3.99 -3.33 1.05
C SER A 5 3.14 -2.26 0.39
N ILE A 6 2.34 -2.64 -0.59
CA ILE A 6 1.41 -1.73 -1.24
C ILE A 6 0.06 -1.93 -0.58
N LEU A 7 -0.40 -0.91 0.14
CA LEU A 7 -1.69 -0.97 0.81
C LEU A 7 -2.81 -0.94 -0.24
N VAL A 8 -3.80 -1.79 -0.05
CA VAL A 8 -5.00 -1.82 -0.89
C VAL A 8 -6.18 -1.42 -0.02
N PRO A 9 -6.37 -0.11 0.20
CA PRO A 9 -7.50 0.36 1.00
C PRO A 9 -8.80 0.23 0.22
N ASN A 10 -9.92 0.22 0.96
CA ASN A 10 -11.22 0.37 0.34
C ASN A 10 -11.25 1.76 -0.33
N SER A 11 -11.86 1.85 -1.49
CA SER A 11 -11.90 3.08 -2.30
C SER A 11 -10.56 3.44 -2.94
N ALA A 12 -9.61 2.52 -3.04
CA ALA A 12 -8.36 2.76 -3.77
C ALA A 12 -8.64 2.91 -5.26
N VAL A 13 -7.82 3.74 -5.91
CA VAL A 13 -7.80 3.82 -7.38
C VAL A 13 -6.97 2.65 -7.88
N MET A 14 -7.55 1.82 -8.76
CA MET A 14 -6.88 0.60 -9.23
C MET A 14 -5.51 0.86 -9.84
N GLU A 15 -5.39 1.88 -10.66
CA GLU A 15 -4.12 2.23 -11.31
C GLU A 15 -3.05 2.59 -10.29
N ALA A 16 -3.44 3.25 -9.20
CA ALA A 16 -2.50 3.64 -8.14
C ALA A 16 -2.02 2.45 -7.31
N VAL A 17 -2.73 1.33 -7.35
CA VAL A 17 -2.28 0.07 -6.76
C VAL A 17 -1.39 -0.69 -7.73
N ALA A 18 -1.82 -0.76 -8.99
CA ALA A 18 -1.15 -1.57 -10.01
C ALA A 18 0.18 -0.97 -10.45
N ASP A 19 0.27 0.34 -10.60
CA ASP A 19 1.46 0.99 -11.12
C ASP A 19 2.70 0.81 -10.24
N PRO A 20 2.66 1.07 -8.92
CA PRO A 20 3.84 0.83 -8.09
C PRO A 20 4.22 -0.65 -8.03
N ARG A 21 3.23 -1.54 -8.04
CA ARG A 21 3.52 -2.97 -8.10
C ARG A 21 4.28 -3.31 -9.38
N TYR A 22 3.82 -2.80 -10.49
CA TYR A 22 4.50 -3.01 -11.78
C TYR A 22 5.92 -2.46 -11.76
N MET A 23 6.12 -1.24 -11.23
CA MET A 23 7.44 -0.62 -11.17
C MET A 23 8.45 -1.47 -10.41
N PHE A 24 8.11 -1.90 -9.20
CA PHE A 24 9.05 -2.66 -8.38
C PHE A 24 9.29 -4.06 -8.94
N THR A 25 8.26 -4.72 -9.48
CA THR A 25 8.43 -6.04 -10.07
C THR A 25 9.20 -5.97 -11.38
N ALA A 26 8.99 -4.92 -12.18
CA ALA A 26 9.76 -4.70 -13.42
C ALA A 26 11.23 -4.42 -13.12
N ALA A 27 11.52 -3.68 -12.06
CA ALA A 27 12.88 -3.43 -11.62
C ALA A 27 13.59 -4.76 -11.27
N ASN A 28 12.89 -5.67 -10.59
CA ASN A 28 13.43 -7.00 -10.31
C ASN A 28 13.72 -7.78 -11.58
N GLN A 29 12.80 -7.74 -12.53
CA GLN A 29 12.99 -8.44 -13.83
C GLN A 29 14.20 -7.89 -14.59
N PHE A 30 14.36 -6.57 -14.57
CA PHE A 30 15.52 -5.93 -15.20
C PHE A 30 16.82 -6.38 -14.54
N LEU A 31 16.86 -6.41 -13.21
CA LEU A 31 18.05 -6.87 -12.49
C LEU A 31 18.40 -8.32 -12.82
N GLN A 32 17.38 -9.19 -12.86
CA GLN A 32 17.58 -10.59 -13.22
C GLN A 32 18.08 -10.75 -14.66
N ALA A 33 17.60 -9.90 -15.58
CA ALA A 33 18.03 -9.94 -16.98
C ALA A 33 19.52 -9.60 -17.15
N VAL A 34 20.08 -8.80 -16.23
CA VAL A 34 21.51 -8.47 -16.26
C VAL A 34 22.33 -9.33 -15.27
N GLY A 35 21.76 -10.44 -14.82
CA GLY A 35 22.46 -11.40 -13.97
C GLY A 35 22.56 -11.05 -12.50
N LYS A 36 21.74 -10.10 -12.03
CA LYS A 36 21.71 -9.68 -10.62
C LYS A 36 20.52 -10.30 -9.91
N ALA A 37 20.62 -10.41 -8.58
CA ALA A 37 19.53 -10.90 -7.76
C ALA A 37 18.41 -9.85 -7.67
N PRO A 38 17.13 -10.29 -7.50
CA PRO A 38 16.04 -9.34 -7.27
C PRO A 38 16.27 -8.57 -5.96
N LEU A 39 15.86 -7.30 -5.97
CA LEU A 39 16.09 -6.39 -4.85
C LEU A 39 14.85 -6.19 -3.97
N PHE A 40 13.66 -6.36 -4.53
CA PHE A 40 12.42 -6.08 -3.85
C PHE A 40 11.53 -7.31 -3.68
N GLU A 41 10.97 -7.44 -2.49
CA GLU A 41 9.88 -8.36 -2.24
C GLU A 41 8.61 -7.50 -2.16
N VAL A 42 7.74 -7.63 -3.16
CA VAL A 42 6.56 -6.77 -3.31
C VAL A 42 5.31 -7.56 -2.92
N GLN A 43 4.50 -6.98 -2.04
CA GLN A 43 3.26 -7.61 -1.60
C GLN A 43 2.13 -6.60 -1.55
N LEU A 44 0.93 -7.06 -1.90
CA LEU A 44 -0.31 -6.30 -1.75
C LEU A 44 -0.89 -6.62 -0.38
N VAL A 45 -1.22 -5.59 0.38
CA VAL A 45 -1.66 -5.74 1.77
C VAL A 45 -3.01 -5.06 1.94
N GLY A 46 -3.96 -5.75 2.55
CA GLY A 46 -5.28 -5.20 2.78
C GLY A 46 -5.87 -5.63 4.11
N ALA A 47 -7.03 -5.07 4.44
CA ALA A 47 -7.79 -5.49 5.61
C ALA A 47 -8.48 -6.84 5.38
N THR A 48 -8.76 -7.16 4.12
CA THR A 48 -9.40 -8.42 3.71
C THR A 48 -8.61 -9.05 2.56
N LYS A 49 -8.86 -10.34 2.32
CA LYS A 49 -8.20 -11.07 1.24
C LYS A 49 -8.56 -10.55 -0.14
N ASP A 50 -9.80 -10.16 -0.33
CA ASP A 50 -10.28 -9.61 -1.60
C ASP A 50 -10.83 -8.22 -1.34
N VAL A 51 -10.31 -7.24 -2.06
CA VAL A 51 -10.77 -5.86 -1.95
C VAL A 51 -11.42 -5.48 -3.28
N LYS A 52 -12.70 -5.14 -3.22
CA LYS A 52 -13.44 -4.71 -4.42
C LYS A 52 -13.28 -3.21 -4.59
N LEU A 53 -12.93 -2.81 -5.80
CA LEU A 53 -12.69 -1.41 -6.16
C LEU A 53 -13.62 -1.00 -7.29
N HIS A 54 -13.92 0.30 -7.36
CA HIS A 54 -14.75 0.89 -8.44
C HIS A 54 -16.09 0.17 -8.59
N ASP A 55 -16.83 0.09 -7.48
CA ASP A 55 -18.16 -0.54 -7.42
C ASP A 55 -18.15 -2.00 -7.89
N GLY A 56 -17.04 -2.69 -7.62
CA GLY A 56 -16.91 -4.09 -7.97
C GLY A 56 -16.41 -4.37 -9.37
N ALA A 57 -16.05 -3.31 -10.14
CA ALA A 57 -15.45 -3.50 -11.46
C ALA A 57 -14.13 -4.24 -11.39
N PHE A 58 -13.38 -4.06 -10.30
CA PHE A 58 -12.12 -4.75 -10.07
C PHE A 58 -12.13 -5.38 -8.69
N SER A 59 -11.52 -6.54 -8.59
CA SER A 59 -11.27 -7.18 -7.30
C SER A 59 -9.79 -7.44 -7.19
N VAL A 60 -9.18 -6.98 -6.10
CA VAL A 60 -7.74 -7.16 -5.86
C VAL A 60 -7.56 -8.25 -4.80
N HIS A 61 -6.80 -9.27 -5.16
CA HIS A 61 -6.40 -10.30 -4.20
C HIS A 61 -5.17 -9.81 -3.45
N THR A 62 -5.29 -9.68 -2.13
CA THR A 62 -4.15 -9.26 -1.33
C THR A 62 -3.26 -10.46 -1.01
N ASP A 63 -1.96 -10.22 -0.97
CA ASP A 63 -0.98 -11.26 -0.63
C ASP A 63 -0.99 -11.53 0.86
N LYS A 64 -1.22 -10.49 1.66
CA LYS A 64 -1.29 -10.58 3.12
C LYS A 64 -2.33 -9.63 3.68
N LEU A 65 -2.87 -9.99 4.82
CA LEU A 65 -3.67 -9.07 5.61
C LEU A 65 -2.74 -8.16 6.43
N MET A 66 -3.20 -6.95 6.74
CA MET A 66 -2.41 -6.01 7.54
C MET A 66 -1.89 -6.66 8.83
N LYS A 67 -2.74 -7.40 9.53
CA LYS A 67 -2.37 -8.06 10.79
C LYS A 67 -1.28 -9.12 10.64
N ASP A 68 -1.06 -9.63 9.43
CA ASP A 68 -0.10 -10.70 9.16
C ASP A 68 1.24 -10.18 8.63
N VAL A 69 1.36 -8.87 8.42
CA VAL A 69 2.61 -8.26 8.00
C VAL A 69 3.52 -8.09 9.21
N ASP A 70 4.65 -8.81 9.22
CA ASP A 70 5.61 -8.73 10.31
C ASP A 70 6.50 -7.49 10.14
N LYS A 71 7.47 -7.55 9.24
CA LYS A 71 8.33 -6.41 8.95
C LYS A 71 8.20 -6.00 7.50
N THR A 72 8.23 -4.69 7.27
CA THR A 72 8.24 -4.15 5.91
C THR A 72 9.08 -2.87 5.91
N ASP A 73 9.77 -2.63 4.80
CA ASP A 73 10.67 -1.49 4.69
C ASP A 73 9.96 -0.25 4.19
N LEU A 74 9.00 -0.41 3.31
CA LEU A 74 8.24 0.69 2.72
C LEU A 74 6.77 0.30 2.58
N ILE A 75 5.89 1.19 2.99
CA ILE A 75 4.46 1.09 2.73
C ILE A 75 4.08 2.17 1.73
N VAL A 76 3.43 1.77 0.64
CA VAL A 76 2.90 2.70 -0.35
C VAL A 76 1.39 2.82 -0.15
N ILE A 77 0.90 4.03 0.06
CA ILE A 77 -0.53 4.33 0.19
C ILE A 77 -0.99 4.87 -1.17
N PRO A 78 -1.86 4.16 -1.90
CA PRO A 78 -2.31 4.60 -3.21
C PRO A 78 -3.32 5.75 -3.12
N ALA A 79 -3.62 6.35 -4.26
CA ALA A 79 -4.68 7.33 -4.37
C ALA A 79 -6.02 6.70 -3.99
N LEU A 80 -6.88 7.50 -3.37
CA LEU A 80 -8.23 7.11 -2.99
C LEU A 80 -9.25 7.76 -3.94
N PHE A 81 -10.40 7.12 -4.05
CA PHE A 81 -11.47 7.52 -4.97
C PHE A 81 -12.66 8.03 -4.17
N GLY A 82 -13.33 9.06 -4.69
CA GLY A 82 -14.56 9.57 -4.12
C GLY A 82 -14.35 10.66 -3.07
N ASP A 83 -15.33 10.80 -2.17
CA ASP A 83 -15.25 11.76 -1.07
C ASP A 83 -14.15 11.37 -0.09
N MET A 84 -13.19 12.25 0.12
CA MET A 84 -12.00 11.91 0.94
C MET A 84 -12.36 11.67 2.40
N LYS A 85 -13.31 12.39 2.95
CA LYS A 85 -13.72 12.20 4.34
C LYS A 85 -14.27 10.80 4.55
N GLN A 86 -15.13 10.35 3.64
CA GLN A 86 -15.69 9.00 3.71
C GLN A 86 -14.64 7.95 3.40
N ALA A 87 -13.77 8.19 2.43
CA ALA A 87 -12.69 7.26 2.10
C ALA A 87 -11.78 7.01 3.29
N VAL A 88 -11.45 8.07 4.05
CA VAL A 88 -10.66 7.92 5.27
C VAL A 88 -11.44 7.15 6.33
N GLU A 89 -12.74 7.44 6.49
CA GLU A 89 -13.56 6.77 7.49
C GLU A 89 -13.68 5.26 7.24
N VAL A 90 -13.89 4.84 6.00
CA VAL A 90 -14.00 3.41 5.69
C VAL A 90 -12.66 2.67 5.80
N ASN A 91 -11.56 3.40 5.89
CA ASN A 91 -10.23 2.82 6.03
C ASN A 91 -9.59 3.13 7.39
N LYS A 92 -10.38 3.55 8.37
CA LYS A 92 -9.85 3.99 9.67
C LYS A 92 -9.06 2.91 10.40
N GLU A 93 -9.34 1.65 10.14
CA GLU A 93 -8.59 0.54 10.78
C GLU A 93 -7.14 0.46 10.29
N ALA A 94 -6.82 1.05 9.14
CA ALA A 94 -5.45 1.11 8.66
C ALA A 94 -4.61 2.11 9.46
N ILE A 95 -5.25 3.08 10.12
CA ILE A 95 -4.53 4.16 10.81
C ILE A 95 -3.63 3.64 11.92
N PRO A 96 -4.12 2.84 12.90
CA PRO A 96 -3.23 2.31 13.93
C PRO A 96 -2.16 1.38 13.36
N TRP A 97 -2.46 0.65 12.29
CA TRP A 97 -1.47 -0.21 11.64
C TRP A 97 -0.33 0.62 11.05
N LEU A 98 -0.66 1.71 10.36
CA LEU A 98 0.34 2.61 9.78
C LEU A 98 1.20 3.25 10.87
N VAL A 99 0.59 3.70 11.96
CA VAL A 99 1.32 4.29 13.08
C VAL A 99 2.29 3.28 13.68
N ASN A 100 1.83 2.05 13.91
CA ASN A 100 2.68 1.00 14.47
C ASN A 100 3.86 0.67 13.55
N LYS A 101 3.62 0.56 12.25
CA LYS A 101 4.69 0.27 11.28
C LYS A 101 5.71 1.41 11.21
N TYR A 102 5.24 2.64 11.23
CA TYR A 102 6.15 3.78 11.25
C TYR A 102 7.04 3.76 12.49
N ASN A 103 6.46 3.45 13.65
CA ASN A 103 7.21 3.38 14.91
C ASN A 103 8.21 2.23 14.92
N GLU A 104 7.99 1.21 14.08
CA GLU A 104 8.94 0.09 13.90
C GLU A 104 10.05 0.42 12.91
N GLY A 105 10.03 1.61 12.29
CA GLY A 105 11.05 2.04 11.35
C GLY A 105 10.67 1.93 9.88
N THR A 106 9.43 1.55 9.57
CA THR A 106 8.95 1.49 8.20
C THR A 106 8.79 2.89 7.61
N GLU A 107 9.28 3.10 6.39
CA GLU A 107 9.03 4.34 5.65
C GLU A 107 7.65 4.27 5.01
N ILE A 108 6.97 5.40 4.90
CA ILE A 108 5.63 5.48 4.33
C ILE A 108 5.62 6.52 3.23
N ALA A 109 5.15 6.12 2.04
CA ALA A 109 4.97 7.02 0.91
C ALA A 109 3.52 7.01 0.49
N SER A 110 2.97 8.18 0.18
CA SER A 110 1.60 8.28 -0.32
C SER A 110 1.62 8.79 -1.75
N LEU A 111 0.69 8.31 -2.56
CA LEU A 111 0.51 8.73 -3.93
C LEU A 111 -0.71 9.63 -4.02
N CYS A 112 -0.55 10.82 -4.61
CA CYS A 112 -1.64 11.75 -4.87
C CYS A 112 -2.51 11.96 -3.62
N VAL A 113 -3.83 11.81 -3.74
CA VAL A 113 -4.76 12.02 -2.62
C VAL A 113 -4.69 10.93 -1.54
N GLY A 114 -3.88 9.90 -1.72
CA GLY A 114 -3.57 8.95 -0.64
C GLY A 114 -2.95 9.64 0.57
N ALA A 115 -2.39 10.85 0.36
CA ALA A 115 -1.87 11.68 1.44
C ALA A 115 -2.94 12.03 2.49
N PHE A 116 -4.22 12.02 2.13
CA PHE A 116 -5.30 12.28 3.11
C PHE A 116 -5.37 11.16 4.15
N LEU A 117 -5.18 9.91 3.74
CA LEU A 117 -5.13 8.81 4.69
C LEU A 117 -3.88 8.91 5.57
N LEU A 118 -2.74 9.23 4.96
CA LEU A 118 -1.50 9.42 5.71
C LEU A 118 -1.63 10.57 6.71
N ALA A 119 -2.23 11.69 6.29
CA ALA A 119 -2.43 12.83 7.18
C ALA A 119 -3.30 12.47 8.39
N SER A 120 -4.26 11.55 8.21
CA SER A 120 -5.17 11.12 9.27
C SER A 120 -4.47 10.33 10.38
N THR A 121 -3.25 9.86 10.14
CA THR A 121 -2.47 9.13 11.16
C THR A 121 -1.85 10.08 12.20
N GLY A 122 -1.75 11.38 11.89
CA GLY A 122 -1.02 12.33 12.71
C GLY A 122 0.49 12.30 12.50
N LEU A 123 1.01 11.40 11.67
CA LEU A 123 2.46 11.25 11.46
C LEU A 123 3.10 12.43 10.74
N LEU A 124 2.29 13.24 10.02
CA LEU A 124 2.79 14.42 9.33
C LEU A 124 2.87 15.64 10.23
N GLU A 125 2.32 15.57 11.43
CA GLU A 125 2.32 16.67 12.38
C GLU A 125 3.65 16.72 13.13
N GLY A 126 4.19 17.90 13.21
CA GLY A 126 5.32 18.23 14.01
C GLY A 126 6.65 17.73 13.64
#